data_c7a2359db6e1cecb1de26e030d55b627
#
_entry.id   c7a2359db6e1cecb1de26e030d55b627
#
_cell.length_a   1.000
_cell.length_b   1.000
_cell.length_c   1.000
_cell.angle_alpha   90.00
_cell.angle_beta   90.00
_cell.angle_gamma   90.00
#
_symmetry.space_group_name_H-M   'P 1'
#
loop_
_entity.id
_entity.type
_entity.pdbx_description
1 polymer ?
#
loop_
_entity_poly.entity_id
_entity_poly.type
_entity_poly.pdbx_seq_one_letter_code
_entity_poly.pdbx_strand_id
1 'polypeptide(L)'
;MKTIAIVGTFDSKGEEFLFLKKEIEKNNIRTITIDIGIKGPAFFTPDIQAKQVAAYAGKDIDELLNQKKPALCMEAEAEGIQILMKKLVAEHRIDGMIGMGGGQGSSVLRCAVSVLPVGMPKMIVSTMAMAGGKLFPG
;
A
#
# COMPACT_ATOMS: atom_id res chain seq x y z
N MET A 1 -4.92 2.94 21.56
CA MET A 1 -4.74 3.83 20.42
C MET A 1 -4.91 3.03 19.13
N LYS A 2 -5.73 3.54 18.21
CA LYS A 2 -5.95 2.88 16.93
C LYS A 2 -4.76 3.04 16.00
N THR A 3 -4.57 2.08 15.11
CA THR A 3 -3.50 2.09 14.11
C THR A 3 -4.07 1.87 12.73
N ILE A 4 -3.69 2.74 11.78
CA ILE A 4 -4.13 2.67 10.40
C ILE A 4 -2.93 2.32 9.52
N ALA A 5 -3.09 1.30 8.67
CA ALA A 5 -2.09 0.99 7.65
C ALA A 5 -2.28 1.93 6.46
N ILE A 6 -1.21 2.59 6.05
CA ILE A 6 -1.21 3.44 4.86
C ILE A 6 -0.40 2.72 3.79
N VAL A 7 -1.05 2.34 2.71
CA VAL A 7 -0.44 1.53 1.65
C VAL A 7 -0.44 2.31 0.33
N GLY A 8 0.69 2.36 -0.34
CA GLY A 8 0.73 3.02 -1.63
C GLY A 8 2.12 3.12 -2.25
N THR A 9 2.18 3.82 -3.37
CA THR A 9 3.42 4.02 -4.14
C THR A 9 4.11 5.30 -3.66
N PHE A 10 4.98 5.17 -2.68
CA PHE A 10 5.62 6.32 -2.03
C PHE A 10 6.72 6.96 -2.88
N ASP A 11 7.10 6.32 -3.96
CA ASP A 11 8.03 6.89 -4.94
C ASP A 11 7.36 7.93 -5.85
N SER A 12 6.08 7.73 -6.17
CA SER A 12 5.35 8.60 -7.09
C SER A 12 4.37 9.53 -6.40
N LYS A 13 3.85 9.15 -5.22
CA LYS A 13 2.86 9.91 -4.46
C LYS A 13 3.31 10.19 -3.03
N GLY A 14 4.62 10.27 -2.83
CA GLY A 14 5.19 10.38 -1.49
C GLY A 14 4.73 11.58 -0.69
N GLU A 15 4.62 12.75 -1.33
CA GLU A 15 4.18 13.97 -0.64
C GLU A 15 2.75 13.82 -0.12
N GLU A 16 1.86 13.28 -0.94
CA GLU A 16 0.47 13.07 -0.58
C GLU A 16 0.34 12.06 0.57
N PHE A 17 1.15 11.01 0.54
CA PHE A 17 1.15 10.03 1.61
C PHE A 17 1.72 10.58 2.91
N LEU A 18 2.76 11.40 2.83
CA LEU A 18 3.32 12.04 4.01
C LEU A 18 2.30 13.00 4.65
N PHE A 19 1.59 13.76 3.82
CA PHE A 19 0.52 14.64 4.29
C PHE A 19 -0.57 13.83 4.99
N LEU A 20 -1.02 12.75 4.37
CA LEU A 20 -2.04 11.87 4.92
C LEU A 20 -1.60 11.29 6.27
N LYS A 21 -0.36 10.82 6.35
CA LYS A 21 0.21 10.28 7.58
C LYS A 21 0.13 11.30 8.72
N LYS A 22 0.58 12.53 8.45
CA LYS A 22 0.57 13.60 9.45
C LYS A 22 -0.85 13.95 9.89
N GLU A 23 -1.79 13.99 8.95
CA GLU A 23 -3.19 14.31 9.27
C GLU A 23 -3.82 13.24 10.15
N ILE A 24 -3.55 11.97 9.87
CA ILE A 24 -4.04 10.87 10.70
C ILE A 24 -3.44 10.94 12.10
N GLU A 25 -2.15 11.19 12.20
CA GLU A 25 -1.45 11.23 13.49
C GLU A 25 -1.87 12.40 14.36
N LYS A 26 -2.36 13.48 13.77
CA LYS A 26 -2.91 14.62 14.53
C LYS A 26 -4.14 14.23 15.35
N ASN A 27 -4.81 13.13 14.98
CA ASN A 27 -6.01 12.66 15.65
C ASN A 27 -5.73 11.57 16.67
N ASN A 28 -4.50 11.47 17.14
CA ASN A 28 -4.06 10.44 18.10
C ASN A 28 -4.21 9.02 17.55
N ILE A 29 -3.99 8.87 16.24
CA ILE A 29 -4.02 7.56 15.57
C ILE A 29 -2.61 7.25 15.12
N ARG A 30 -2.16 6.03 15.35
CA ARG A 30 -0.86 5.57 14.86
C ARG A 30 -0.97 5.15 13.40
N THR A 31 0.14 5.20 12.71
CA THR A 31 0.19 4.76 11.31
C THR A 31 1.28 3.72 11.13
N ILE A 32 1.03 2.79 10.22
CA ILE A 32 2.05 1.88 9.69
C ILE A 32 2.09 2.14 8.20
N THR A 33 3.20 2.65 7.71
CA THR A 33 3.35 3.00 6.29
C THR A 33 3.98 1.85 5.53
N ILE A 34 3.33 1.44 4.44
CA ILE A 34 3.73 0.29 3.63
C ILE A 34 3.89 0.75 2.19
N ASP A 35 5.13 0.73 1.71
CA ASP A 35 5.45 1.15 0.35
C ASP A 35 5.32 -0.04 -0.61
N ILE A 36 4.65 0.19 -1.73
CA ILE A 36 4.53 -0.79 -2.82
C ILE A 36 5.06 -0.23 -4.14
N GLY A 37 5.81 0.87 -4.10
CA GLY A 37 6.41 1.47 -5.28
C GLY A 37 7.60 0.67 -5.79
N ILE A 38 7.78 0.63 -7.12
CA ILE A 38 8.89 -0.10 -7.74
C ILE A 38 9.70 0.77 -8.70
N LYS A 39 9.38 2.06 -8.81
CA LYS A 39 10.00 2.95 -9.81
C LYS A 39 11.18 3.74 -9.28
N GLY A 40 11.39 3.78 -7.99
CA GLY A 40 12.48 4.53 -7.40
C GLY A 40 12.40 4.56 -5.89
N PRO A 41 13.27 5.33 -5.23
CA PRO A 41 13.25 5.41 -3.78
C PRO A 41 11.98 6.11 -3.27
N ALA A 42 11.52 5.71 -2.11
CA ALA A 42 10.38 6.34 -1.47
C ALA A 42 10.72 7.78 -1.06
N PHE A 43 9.73 8.65 -1.13
CA PHE A 43 9.88 10.07 -0.76
C PHE A 43 10.24 10.24 0.72
N PHE A 44 9.75 9.35 1.57
CA PHE A 44 10.08 9.29 2.98
C PHE A 44 10.31 7.83 3.38
N THR A 45 10.92 7.58 4.55
CA THR A 45 11.22 6.21 4.98
C THR A 45 9.94 5.51 5.43
N PRO A 46 9.47 4.49 4.71
CA PRO A 46 8.29 3.74 5.14
C PRO A 46 8.64 2.79 6.28
N ASP A 47 7.62 2.39 7.05
CA ASP A 47 7.81 1.38 8.07
C ASP A 47 8.10 0.01 7.44
N ILE A 48 7.44 -0.26 6.31
CA ILE A 48 7.68 -1.49 5.56
C ILE A 48 7.95 -1.10 4.11
N GLN A 49 9.10 -1.50 3.60
CA GLN A 49 9.55 -1.16 2.26
C GLN A 49 8.96 -2.13 1.22
N ALA A 50 8.86 -1.69 -0.01
CA ALA A 50 8.38 -2.52 -1.11
C ALA A 50 9.15 -3.84 -1.23
N LYS A 51 10.45 -3.78 -1.02
CA LYS A 51 11.32 -4.95 -1.03
C LYS A 51 10.89 -5.97 0.03
N GLN A 52 10.52 -5.49 1.22
CA GLN A 52 10.06 -6.35 2.31
C GLN A 52 8.69 -6.95 2.00
N VAL A 53 7.81 -6.19 1.34
CA VAL A 53 6.50 -6.71 0.93
C VAL A 53 6.67 -7.89 -0.01
N ALA A 54 7.49 -7.73 -1.05
CA ALA A 54 7.76 -8.81 -2.00
C ALA A 54 8.42 -10.02 -1.34
N ALA A 55 9.24 -9.78 -0.32
CA ALA A 55 9.90 -10.85 0.41
C ALA A 55 8.92 -11.78 1.11
N TYR A 56 7.76 -11.28 1.53
CA TYR A 56 6.70 -12.13 2.09
C TYR A 56 6.20 -13.18 1.08
N ALA A 57 6.28 -12.87 -0.21
CA ALA A 57 5.94 -13.81 -1.28
C ALA A 57 7.14 -14.66 -1.72
N GLY A 58 8.28 -14.51 -1.05
CA GLY A 58 9.50 -15.22 -1.41
C GLY A 58 10.18 -14.68 -2.65
N LYS A 59 9.94 -13.41 -2.99
CA LYS A 59 10.47 -12.79 -4.20
C LYS A 59 11.43 -11.65 -3.88
N ASP A 60 12.39 -11.43 -4.78
CA ASP A 60 13.35 -10.35 -4.69
C ASP A 60 13.05 -9.32 -5.78
N ILE A 61 12.56 -8.14 -5.36
CA ILE A 61 12.21 -7.07 -6.29
C ILE A 61 13.41 -6.60 -7.11
N ASP A 62 14.57 -6.48 -6.47
CA ASP A 62 15.79 -6.00 -7.17
C ASP A 62 16.16 -6.94 -8.31
N GLU A 63 16.06 -8.24 -8.07
CA GLU A 63 16.33 -9.23 -9.11
C GLU A 63 15.32 -9.13 -10.25
N LEU A 64 14.03 -9.01 -9.92
CA LEU A 64 12.99 -8.90 -10.94
C LEU A 64 13.14 -7.60 -11.77
N LEU A 65 13.53 -6.51 -11.15
CA LEU A 65 13.76 -5.25 -11.84
C LEU A 65 14.99 -5.36 -12.76
N ASN A 66 16.05 -6.02 -12.31
CA ASN A 66 17.23 -6.26 -13.11
C ASN A 66 16.92 -7.09 -14.36
N GLN A 67 15.96 -8.00 -14.25
CA GLN A 67 15.49 -8.81 -15.36
C GLN A 67 14.47 -8.07 -16.25
N LYS A 68 14.18 -6.80 -15.94
CA LYS A 68 13.22 -5.97 -16.66
C LYS A 68 11.82 -6.59 -16.71
N LYS A 69 11.35 -7.09 -15.56
CA LYS A 69 10.04 -7.73 -15.44
C LYS A 69 9.14 -6.99 -14.44
N PRO A 70 8.69 -5.76 -14.77
CA PRO A 70 7.89 -4.98 -13.83
C PRO A 70 6.55 -5.63 -13.48
N ALA A 71 5.94 -6.37 -14.42
CA ALA A 71 4.69 -7.07 -14.13
C ALA A 71 4.87 -8.12 -13.04
N LEU A 72 6.01 -8.80 -13.02
CA LEU A 72 6.30 -9.79 -11.98
C LEU A 72 6.55 -9.12 -10.63
N CYS A 73 7.10 -7.90 -10.64
CA CYS A 73 7.25 -7.14 -9.40
C CYS A 73 5.88 -6.83 -8.80
N MET A 74 4.91 -6.43 -9.62
CA MET A 74 3.56 -6.13 -9.14
C MET A 74 2.85 -7.38 -8.63
N GLU A 75 3.06 -8.52 -9.29
CA GLU A 75 2.53 -9.79 -8.81
C GLU A 75 3.13 -10.17 -7.45
N ALA A 76 4.43 -9.98 -7.30
CA ALA A 76 5.11 -10.26 -6.03
C ALA A 76 4.58 -9.36 -4.91
N GLU A 77 4.36 -8.07 -5.21
CA GLU A 77 3.78 -7.13 -4.27
C GLU A 77 2.36 -7.53 -3.89
N ALA A 78 1.55 -7.95 -4.87
CA ALA A 78 0.17 -8.36 -4.62
C ALA A 78 0.09 -9.59 -3.71
N GLU A 79 0.93 -10.58 -3.96
CA GLU A 79 1.00 -11.76 -3.10
C GLU A 79 1.54 -11.41 -1.71
N GLY A 80 2.61 -10.62 -1.68
CA GLY A 80 3.25 -10.24 -0.44
C GLY A 80 2.37 -9.40 0.45
N ILE A 81 1.62 -8.46 -0.14
CA ILE A 81 0.74 -7.59 0.64
C ILE A 81 -0.40 -8.38 1.29
N GLN A 82 -0.90 -9.42 0.63
CA GLN A 82 -1.93 -10.26 1.22
C GLN A 82 -1.41 -10.99 2.45
N ILE A 83 -0.21 -11.54 2.35
CA ILE A 83 0.43 -12.23 3.47
C ILE A 83 0.69 -11.27 4.62
N LEU A 84 1.25 -10.10 4.31
CA LEU A 84 1.56 -9.08 5.30
C LEU A 84 0.30 -8.57 6.00
N MET A 85 -0.75 -8.26 5.26
CA MET A 85 -1.99 -7.74 5.84
C MET A 85 -2.66 -8.77 6.74
N LYS A 86 -2.68 -10.04 6.34
CA LYS A 86 -3.20 -11.12 7.19
C LYS A 86 -2.42 -11.21 8.50
N LYS A 87 -1.10 -11.06 8.42
CA LYS A 87 -0.24 -11.09 9.59
C LYS A 87 -0.55 -9.92 10.54
N LEU A 88 -0.65 -8.71 9.99
CA LEU A 88 -0.93 -7.52 10.80
C LEU A 88 -2.29 -7.61 11.49
N VAL A 89 -3.30 -8.16 10.81
CA VAL A 89 -4.62 -8.39 11.39
C VAL A 89 -4.55 -9.44 12.49
N ALA A 90 -3.88 -10.56 12.22
CA ALA A 90 -3.76 -11.66 13.20
C ALA A 90 -3.03 -11.22 14.47
N GLU A 91 -2.07 -10.30 14.33
CA GLU A 91 -1.30 -9.77 15.46
C GLU A 91 -1.97 -8.55 16.11
N HIS A 92 -3.16 -8.18 15.67
CA HIS A 92 -3.90 -7.00 16.16
C HIS A 92 -3.09 -5.71 16.06
N ARG A 93 -2.30 -5.57 15.00
CA ARG A 93 -1.43 -4.41 14.80
C ARG A 93 -2.09 -3.28 14.02
N ILE A 94 -3.17 -3.55 13.30
CA ILE A 94 -3.90 -2.53 12.55
C ILE A 94 -5.39 -2.61 12.84
N ASP A 95 -6.04 -1.45 12.79
CA ASP A 95 -7.48 -1.30 13.00
C ASP A 95 -8.20 -0.85 11.74
N GLY A 96 -7.46 -0.51 10.71
CA GLY A 96 -8.01 -0.09 9.43
C GLY A 96 -6.90 0.14 8.41
N MET A 97 -7.30 0.44 7.19
CA MET A 97 -6.37 0.66 6.09
C MET A 97 -6.86 1.78 5.19
N ILE A 98 -5.93 2.59 4.70
CA ILE A 98 -6.19 3.54 3.62
C ILE A 98 -5.08 3.40 2.59
N GLY A 99 -5.46 3.43 1.32
CA GLY A 99 -4.50 3.35 0.23
C GLY A 99 -4.85 4.32 -0.88
N MET A 100 -3.83 4.79 -1.59
CA MET A 100 -3.99 5.56 -2.82
C MET A 100 -3.12 4.93 -3.88
N GLY A 101 -3.65 4.87 -5.10
CA GLY A 101 -2.89 4.34 -6.22
C GLY A 101 -3.52 4.70 -7.53
N GLY A 102 -2.69 4.69 -8.57
CA GLY A 102 -3.14 4.78 -9.96
C GLY A 102 -2.78 3.48 -10.64
N GLY A 103 -3.38 3.21 -11.77
CA GLY A 103 -2.99 2.09 -12.62
C GLY A 103 -2.67 0.80 -11.89
N GLN A 104 -1.40 0.40 -11.97
CA GLN A 104 -0.92 -0.87 -11.41
C GLN A 104 -1.03 -0.95 -9.88
N GLY A 105 -0.82 0.18 -9.21
CA GLY A 105 -0.92 0.23 -7.75
C GLY A 105 -2.30 -0.14 -7.24
N SER A 106 -3.35 0.20 -7.99
CA SER A 106 -4.73 -0.11 -7.60
C SER A 106 -4.99 -1.61 -7.48
N SER A 107 -4.34 -2.42 -8.32
CA SER A 107 -4.49 -3.87 -8.25
C SER A 107 -3.92 -4.44 -6.96
N VAL A 108 -2.74 -3.95 -6.56
CA VAL A 108 -2.10 -4.36 -5.31
C VAL A 108 -2.96 -3.94 -4.11
N LEU A 109 -3.51 -2.72 -4.16
CA LEU A 109 -4.38 -2.23 -3.08
C LEU A 109 -5.64 -3.08 -2.94
N ARG A 110 -6.23 -3.51 -4.04
CA ARG A 110 -7.41 -4.39 -3.99
C ARG A 110 -7.07 -5.73 -3.37
N CYS A 111 -5.88 -6.26 -3.68
CA CYS A 111 -5.41 -7.48 -3.04
C CYS A 111 -5.25 -7.31 -1.54
N ALA A 112 -4.70 -6.17 -1.10
CA ALA A 112 -4.55 -5.88 0.31
C ALA A 112 -5.91 -5.84 1.03
N VAL A 113 -6.88 -5.16 0.45
CA VAL A 113 -8.21 -5.01 1.05
C VAL A 113 -8.96 -6.33 1.12
N SER A 114 -8.76 -7.20 0.13
CA SER A 114 -9.51 -8.45 0.00
C SER A 114 -9.32 -9.40 1.18
N VAL A 115 -8.25 -9.28 1.92
CA VAL A 115 -7.95 -10.17 3.05
C VAL A 115 -8.28 -9.56 4.41
N LEU A 116 -8.79 -8.33 4.43
CA LEU A 116 -9.16 -7.66 5.67
C LEU A 116 -10.54 -8.12 6.15
N PRO A 117 -10.75 -8.15 7.48
CA PRO A 117 -12.06 -8.53 8.03
C PRO A 117 -13.17 -7.61 7.55
N VAL A 118 -14.39 -8.15 7.40
CA VAL A 118 -15.55 -7.42 6.90
C VAL A 118 -15.83 -6.14 7.70
N GLY A 119 -15.68 -6.18 9.01
CA GLY A 119 -15.97 -5.00 9.84
C GLY A 119 -14.85 -3.98 9.94
N MET A 120 -13.70 -4.25 9.35
CA MET A 120 -12.55 -3.34 9.45
C MET A 120 -12.69 -2.18 8.47
N PRO A 121 -12.56 -0.91 8.93
CA PRO A 121 -12.58 0.24 8.03
C PRO A 121 -11.46 0.16 6.98
N LYS A 122 -11.81 0.38 5.74
CA LYS A 122 -10.86 0.33 4.64
C LYS A 122 -11.29 1.29 3.54
N MET A 123 -10.32 1.98 2.95
CA MET A 123 -10.57 2.94 1.90
C MET A 123 -9.47 2.88 0.84
N ILE A 124 -9.87 2.87 -0.41
CA ILE A 124 -8.95 2.99 -1.53
C ILE A 124 -9.35 4.22 -2.34
N VAL A 125 -8.38 5.11 -2.58
CA VAL A 125 -8.56 6.25 -3.46
C VAL A 125 -7.79 5.96 -4.73
N SER A 126 -8.50 5.89 -5.86
CA SER A 126 -7.89 5.65 -7.16
C SER A 126 -7.69 6.98 -7.88
N THR A 127 -6.44 7.32 -8.16
CA THR A 127 -6.12 8.53 -8.91
C THR A 127 -6.51 8.42 -10.38
N MET A 128 -6.65 7.22 -10.89
CA MET A 128 -7.10 6.99 -12.26
C MET A 128 -8.54 7.44 -12.47
N ALA A 129 -9.41 7.21 -11.48
CA ALA A 129 -10.79 7.64 -11.55
C ALA A 129 -10.90 9.17 -11.59
N MET A 130 -9.99 9.87 -10.92
CA MET A 130 -9.96 11.33 -10.87
C MET A 130 -9.27 11.95 -12.07
N ALA A 131 -8.27 11.27 -12.62
CA ALA A 131 -7.49 11.77 -13.75
C ALA A 131 -8.33 11.98 -15.00
N GLY A 132 -9.39 11.21 -15.17
CA GLY A 132 -10.32 11.37 -16.29
C GLY A 132 -11.36 12.47 -16.11
N GLY A 133 -11.29 13.23 -15.01
CA GLY A 133 -12.27 14.25 -14.71
C GLY A 133 -13.65 13.70 -14.36
N LYS A 134 -13.74 12.41 -14.15
CA LYS A 134 -14.99 11.74 -13.81
C LYS A 134 -14.88 11.15 -12.42
N LEU A 135 -15.81 11.55 -11.58
CA LEU A 135 -16.02 10.86 -10.31
C LEU A 135 -17.00 9.74 -10.59
N PHE A 136 -16.58 8.51 -10.36
CA PHE A 136 -17.48 7.38 -10.50
C PHE A 136 -18.44 7.38 -9.33
N PRO A 137 -19.74 7.31 -9.59
CA PRO A 137 -20.71 7.18 -8.52
C PRO A 137 -20.51 5.82 -7.83
N GLY A 138 -20.33 5.86 -6.57
CA GLY A 138 -20.14 4.65 -5.77
C GLY A 138 -18.74 4.26 -5.50
#